data_57c3912d6f2a12f9325c14f81228d2c3
#
_entry.id   57c3912d6f2a12f9325c14f81228d2c3
#
_cell.length_a   1.000
_cell.length_b   1.000
_cell.length_c   1.000
_cell.angle_alpha   90.00
_cell.angle_beta   90.00
_cell.angle_gamma   90.00
#
_symmetry.space_group_name_H-M   'P 1'
#
loop_
_entity.id
_entity.type
_entity.pdbx_description
1 polymer ?
#
loop_
_entity_poly.entity_id
_entity_poly.type
_entity_poly.pdbx_seq_one_letter_code
_entity_poly.pdbx_strand_id
1 'polypeptide(L)'
;MLKVTYLLFLVLAVLYVKKVLGTDSFKATEVVKPEPATKVRGVDVKLTVETGEEIKEYSARVRNVDSVEDFLRELRNKQGLYYEKDLYTYGAEIISVFDKEADSGKKWAVMLGNADITNKIADEYLTDDAVFTLRQVAK
;
A
#
# COMPACT_ATOMS: atom_id res chain seq x y z
N MET A 1 -55.69 16.10 45.58
CA MET A 1 -55.27 14.77 45.15
C MET A 1 -54.84 14.74 43.72
N LEU A 2 -55.42 15.42 42.77
CA LEU A 2 -55.04 15.41 41.34
C LEU A 2 -53.61 15.95 41.08
N LYS A 3 -53.17 16.94 41.86
CA LYS A 3 -51.83 17.56 41.67
C LYS A 3 -50.65 16.67 42.13
N VAL A 4 -50.90 15.86 43.14
CA VAL A 4 -49.84 14.93 43.65
C VAL A 4 -49.66 13.73 42.72
N THR A 5 -50.72 13.20 42.16
CA THR A 5 -50.69 12.12 41.19
C THR A 5 -49.98 12.53 39.88
N TYR A 6 -50.20 13.77 39.44
CA TYR A 6 -49.54 14.29 38.25
C TYR A 6 -48.04 14.47 38.46
N LEU A 7 -47.63 14.96 39.64
CA LEU A 7 -46.21 15.10 39.99
C LEU A 7 -45.50 13.74 40.04
N LEU A 8 -46.16 12.72 40.61
CA LEU A 8 -45.63 11.36 40.69
C LEU A 8 -45.45 10.75 39.30
N PHE A 9 -46.39 10.97 38.39
CA PHE A 9 -46.29 10.51 37.00
C PHE A 9 -45.14 11.17 36.26
N LEU A 10 -44.91 12.45 36.49
CA LEU A 10 -43.85 13.22 35.85
C LEU A 10 -42.46 12.75 36.32
N VAL A 11 -42.31 12.45 37.61
CA VAL A 11 -41.07 11.89 38.18
C VAL A 11 -40.79 10.49 37.64
N LEU A 12 -41.81 9.64 37.54
CA LEU A 12 -41.70 8.32 36.96
C LEU A 12 -41.32 8.36 35.46
N ALA A 13 -41.90 9.29 34.70
CA ALA A 13 -41.56 9.49 33.30
C ALA A 13 -40.11 9.94 33.11
N VAL A 14 -39.61 10.85 33.94
CA VAL A 14 -38.24 11.32 33.88
C VAL A 14 -37.24 10.20 34.27
N LEU A 15 -37.60 9.39 35.26
CA LEU A 15 -36.78 8.24 35.66
C LEU A 15 -36.76 7.15 34.58
N TYR A 16 -37.88 6.93 33.90
CA TYR A 16 -37.99 5.99 32.79
C TYR A 16 -37.17 6.45 31.59
N VAL A 17 -37.24 7.72 31.24
CA VAL A 17 -36.46 8.32 30.16
C VAL A 17 -34.95 8.25 30.49
N LYS A 18 -34.54 8.52 31.72
CA LYS A 18 -33.15 8.34 32.16
C LYS A 18 -32.71 6.90 32.10
N LYS A 19 -33.56 5.95 32.42
CA LYS A 19 -33.23 4.52 32.37
C LYS A 19 -33.14 4.00 30.94
N VAL A 20 -33.97 4.47 30.03
CA VAL A 20 -34.01 4.06 28.63
C VAL A 20 -32.94 4.76 27.81
N LEU A 21 -32.66 6.04 28.03
CA LEU A 21 -31.64 6.80 27.32
C LEU A 21 -30.22 6.68 27.96
N GLY A 22 -30.14 6.23 29.21
CA GLY A 22 -28.88 6.17 29.94
C GLY A 22 -28.12 4.84 29.82
N THR A 23 -28.72 3.79 29.26
CA THR A 23 -28.12 2.47 29.29
C THR A 23 -27.59 1.94 27.95
N ASP A 24 -28.07 2.42 26.82
CA ASP A 24 -27.69 1.78 25.54
C ASP A 24 -27.10 2.70 24.47
N SER A 25 -27.16 4.02 24.65
CA SER A 25 -26.70 4.92 23.61
C SER A 25 -25.18 5.22 23.64
N PHE A 26 -24.49 4.84 24.70
CA PHE A 26 -23.06 5.13 24.84
C PHE A 26 -22.15 3.89 24.92
N LYS A 27 -22.69 2.69 24.83
CA LYS A 27 -21.88 1.48 24.70
C LYS A 27 -21.61 1.07 23.27
N ALA A 28 -22.21 1.72 22.29
CA ALA A 28 -22.03 1.36 20.90
C ALA A 28 -20.89 2.10 20.21
N THR A 29 -20.17 2.94 20.89
CA THR A 29 -18.87 3.40 20.43
C THR A 29 -17.81 2.76 21.30
N GLU A 30 -17.62 1.46 21.14
CA GLU A 30 -16.24 1.03 21.00
C GLU A 30 -15.70 1.93 19.90
N VAL A 31 -14.99 2.97 20.29
CA VAL A 31 -14.04 3.61 19.40
C VAL A 31 -13.19 2.45 18.92
N VAL A 32 -13.49 1.94 17.72
CA VAL A 32 -12.52 1.15 16.96
C VAL A 32 -11.33 2.07 17.00
N LYS A 33 -10.39 1.74 17.87
CA LYS A 33 -9.11 2.43 17.96
C LYS A 33 -8.61 2.39 16.53
N PRO A 34 -8.54 3.52 15.81
CA PRO A 34 -8.11 3.46 14.42
C PRO A 34 -6.83 2.66 14.47
N GLU A 35 -6.78 1.57 13.70
CA GLU A 35 -5.52 0.85 13.54
C GLU A 35 -4.48 1.93 13.35
N PRO A 36 -3.39 1.93 14.12
CA PRO A 36 -2.42 3.00 14.03
C PRO A 36 -2.08 3.14 12.56
N ALA A 37 -2.53 4.23 11.95
CA ALA A 37 -2.29 4.51 10.54
C ALA A 37 -0.82 4.24 10.35
N THR A 38 -0.44 3.33 9.47
CA THR A 38 0.94 2.86 9.29
C THR A 38 1.80 4.10 9.23
N LYS A 39 2.64 4.30 10.24
CA LYS A 39 3.37 5.54 10.37
C LYS A 39 4.24 5.71 9.13
N VAL A 40 3.95 6.72 8.34
CA VAL A 40 4.71 7.02 7.12
C VAL A 40 6.15 7.36 7.54
N ARG A 41 7.09 6.59 7.03
CA ARG A 41 8.52 6.78 7.27
C ARG A 41 9.31 6.60 5.98
N GLY A 42 10.48 7.21 5.90
CA GLY A 42 11.43 6.96 4.83
C GLY A 42 12.05 5.58 4.96
N VAL A 43 12.17 4.88 3.86
CA VAL A 43 12.86 3.60 3.74
C VAL A 43 13.88 3.67 2.61
N ASP A 44 15.01 3.01 2.79
CA ASP A 44 16.06 2.94 1.78
C ASP A 44 15.86 1.67 0.94
N VAL A 45 15.76 1.85 -0.36
CA VAL A 45 15.48 0.77 -1.31
C VAL A 45 16.50 0.77 -2.42
N LYS A 46 16.91 -0.40 -2.88
CA LYS A 46 17.90 -0.60 -3.96
C LYS A 46 17.29 -1.36 -5.11
N LEU A 47 17.73 -1.04 -6.31
CA LEU A 47 17.44 -1.77 -7.52
C LEU A 47 18.73 -2.09 -8.25
N THR A 48 18.93 -3.35 -8.60
CA THR A 48 19.97 -3.80 -9.50
C THR A 48 19.36 -4.09 -10.85
N VAL A 49 19.90 -3.49 -11.91
CA VAL A 49 19.46 -3.72 -13.30
C VAL A 49 20.53 -4.52 -14.04
N GLU A 50 20.16 -5.72 -14.45
CA GLU A 50 21.03 -6.62 -15.20
C GLU A 50 20.63 -6.61 -16.69
N THR A 51 21.44 -6.00 -17.54
CA THR A 51 21.15 -5.91 -18.99
C THR A 51 21.82 -7.02 -19.82
N GLY A 52 22.59 -7.90 -19.17
CA GLY A 52 23.39 -8.94 -19.83
C GLY A 52 24.79 -8.48 -20.21
N GLU A 53 25.00 -7.19 -20.42
CA GLU A 53 26.30 -6.59 -20.73
C GLU A 53 26.91 -5.86 -19.53
N GLU A 54 26.07 -5.25 -18.74
CA GLU A 54 26.45 -4.50 -17.55
C GLU A 54 25.42 -4.63 -16.42
N ILE A 55 25.87 -4.33 -15.22
CA ILE A 55 25.01 -4.25 -14.03
C ILE A 55 25.01 -2.80 -13.58
N LYS A 56 23.81 -2.22 -13.45
CA LYS A 56 23.60 -0.87 -12.90
C LYS A 56 22.88 -0.97 -11.58
N GLU A 57 23.34 -0.19 -10.61
CA GLU A 57 22.73 -0.12 -9.29
C GLU A 57 22.10 1.26 -9.08
N TYR A 58 20.90 1.25 -8.54
CA TYR A 58 20.13 2.42 -8.17
C TYR A 58 19.73 2.32 -6.71
N SER A 59 19.66 3.44 -6.04
CA SER A 59 19.12 3.52 -4.69
C SER A 59 18.34 4.80 -4.52
N ALA A 60 17.27 4.73 -3.73
CA ALA A 60 16.50 5.91 -3.36
C ALA A 60 15.90 5.73 -1.97
N ARG A 61 15.69 6.85 -1.30
CA ARG A 61 14.90 6.91 -0.08
C ARG A 61 13.48 7.32 -0.46
N VAL A 62 12.56 6.44 -0.18
CA VAL A 62 11.13 6.57 -0.51
C VAL A 62 10.28 6.35 0.74
N ARG A 63 8.98 6.49 0.63
CA ARG A 63 8.07 6.24 1.76
C ARG A 63 7.68 4.76 1.81
N ASN A 64 7.53 4.24 3.01
CA ASN A 64 7.07 2.85 3.22
C ASN A 64 5.64 2.58 2.73
N VAL A 65 4.90 3.62 2.39
CA VAL A 65 3.54 3.54 1.80
C VAL A 65 3.54 3.59 0.28
N ASP A 66 4.69 3.86 -0.33
CA ASP A 66 4.85 3.84 -1.78
C ASP A 66 4.97 2.38 -2.28
N SER A 67 4.52 2.15 -3.49
CA SER A 67 4.64 0.85 -4.16
C SER A 67 5.99 0.69 -4.87
N VAL A 68 6.29 -0.53 -5.30
CA VAL A 68 7.45 -0.79 -6.17
C VAL A 68 7.34 0.01 -7.47
N GLU A 69 6.14 0.16 -8.01
CA GLU A 69 5.91 1.00 -9.20
C GLU A 69 6.27 2.47 -8.96
N ASP A 70 5.90 3.01 -7.80
CA ASP A 70 6.25 4.38 -7.41
C ASP A 70 7.77 4.54 -7.30
N PHE A 71 8.45 3.56 -6.74
CA PHE A 71 9.90 3.53 -6.64
C PHE A 71 10.57 3.50 -8.03
N LEU A 72 10.12 2.65 -8.94
CA LEU A 72 10.65 2.61 -10.31
C LEU A 72 10.43 3.93 -11.05
N ARG A 73 9.27 4.55 -10.86
CA ARG A 73 8.97 5.88 -11.43
C ARG A 73 9.88 6.97 -10.85
N GLU A 74 10.16 6.92 -9.57
CA GLU A 74 11.10 7.84 -8.92
C GLU A 74 12.51 7.71 -9.50
N LEU A 75 13.01 6.48 -9.69
CA LEU A 75 14.30 6.23 -10.32
C LEU A 75 14.33 6.71 -11.78
N ARG A 76 13.23 6.53 -12.51
CA ARG A 76 13.09 7.03 -13.88
C ARG A 76 13.21 8.55 -13.93
N ASN A 77 12.51 9.24 -13.04
CA ASN A 77 12.46 10.70 -13.03
C ASN A 77 13.76 11.36 -12.55
N LYS A 78 14.43 10.74 -11.57
CA LYS A 78 15.58 11.35 -10.91
C LYS A 78 16.93 10.76 -11.30
N GLN A 79 16.99 9.51 -11.69
CA GLN A 79 18.26 8.79 -11.93
C GLN A 79 18.38 8.21 -13.33
N GLY A 80 17.41 8.48 -14.21
CA GLY A 80 17.49 8.06 -15.61
C GLY A 80 17.30 6.58 -15.86
N LEU A 81 16.61 5.86 -14.95
CA LEU A 81 16.15 4.50 -15.23
C LEU A 81 15.10 4.55 -16.34
N TYR A 82 15.45 4.15 -17.54
CA TYR A 82 14.53 4.13 -18.66
C TYR A 82 13.97 2.73 -18.87
N TYR A 83 12.65 2.62 -18.79
CA TYR A 83 11.92 1.39 -19.07
C TYR A 83 10.53 1.73 -19.63
N GLU A 84 9.98 0.81 -20.41
CA GLU A 84 8.62 0.86 -20.91
C GLU A 84 7.82 -0.29 -20.33
N LYS A 85 6.59 -0.02 -19.97
CA LYS A 85 5.66 -1.02 -19.45
C LYS A 85 4.29 -0.89 -20.09
N ASP A 86 3.61 -2.00 -20.21
CA ASP A 86 2.19 -2.09 -20.54
C ASP A 86 1.39 -2.57 -19.34
N LEU A 87 0.15 -2.09 -19.24
CA LEU A 87 -0.79 -2.47 -18.21
C LEU A 87 -1.88 -3.37 -18.82
N TYR A 88 -2.05 -4.52 -18.22
CA TYR A 88 -3.10 -5.48 -18.55
C TYR A 88 -4.02 -5.72 -17.37
N THR A 89 -5.13 -6.41 -17.58
CA THR A 89 -6.07 -6.76 -16.49
C THR A 89 -5.45 -7.64 -15.40
N TYR A 90 -4.42 -8.39 -15.73
CA TYR A 90 -3.67 -9.25 -14.81
C TYR A 90 -2.45 -8.59 -14.16
N GLY A 91 -2.15 -7.34 -14.51
CA GLY A 91 -1.03 -6.59 -13.97
C GLY A 91 -0.15 -5.91 -15.02
N ALA A 92 1.09 -5.59 -14.67
CA ALA A 92 2.05 -4.93 -15.55
C ALA A 92 3.00 -5.93 -16.23
N GLU A 93 3.41 -5.60 -17.43
CA GLU A 93 4.56 -6.22 -18.12
C GLU A 93 5.59 -5.14 -18.47
N ILE A 94 6.86 -5.44 -18.30
CA ILE A 94 7.95 -4.58 -18.74
C ILE A 94 8.36 -5.00 -20.15
N ILE A 95 8.20 -4.08 -21.08
CA ILE A 95 8.42 -4.33 -22.52
C ILE A 95 9.88 -4.15 -22.88
N SER A 96 10.49 -3.08 -22.40
CA SER A 96 11.89 -2.77 -22.67
C SER A 96 12.57 -2.10 -21.48
N VAL A 97 13.89 -2.23 -21.40
CA VAL A 97 14.75 -1.56 -20.44
C VAL A 97 15.92 -0.96 -21.20
N PHE A 98 16.17 0.33 -21.08
CA PHE A 98 17.14 1.09 -21.86
C PHE A 98 17.02 0.85 -23.38
N ASP A 99 15.78 0.91 -23.89
CA ASP A 99 15.43 0.65 -25.30
C ASP A 99 15.74 -0.79 -25.78
N LYS A 100 16.05 -1.70 -24.87
CA LYS A 100 16.32 -3.10 -25.19
C LYS A 100 15.11 -3.96 -24.82
N GLU A 101 14.52 -4.59 -25.81
CA GLU A 101 13.51 -5.63 -25.62
C GLU A 101 14.17 -6.91 -25.05
N ALA A 102 13.35 -7.76 -24.42
CA ALA A 102 13.83 -9.04 -23.93
C ALA A 102 14.25 -9.96 -25.09
N ASP A 103 15.27 -10.77 -24.88
CA ASP A 103 15.74 -11.76 -25.83
C ASP A 103 14.64 -12.80 -26.12
N SER A 104 14.75 -13.50 -27.26
CA SER A 104 13.79 -14.54 -27.64
C SER A 104 13.63 -15.59 -26.52
N GLY A 105 12.37 -15.90 -26.16
CA GLY A 105 12.04 -16.84 -25.09
C GLY A 105 12.23 -16.29 -23.68
N LYS A 106 12.54 -14.99 -23.54
CA LYS A 106 12.71 -14.30 -22.26
C LYS A 106 11.74 -13.14 -22.12
N LYS A 107 11.58 -12.69 -20.88
CA LYS A 107 10.85 -11.48 -20.53
C LYS A 107 11.63 -10.67 -19.49
N TRP A 108 11.41 -9.36 -19.46
CA TRP A 108 11.89 -8.53 -18.37
C TRP A 108 11.06 -8.77 -17.11
N ALA A 109 11.71 -8.93 -15.98
CA ALA A 109 11.03 -9.15 -14.70
C ALA A 109 11.66 -8.32 -13.58
N VAL A 110 10.80 -7.78 -12.73
CA VAL A 110 11.18 -7.23 -11.44
C VAL A 110 11.12 -8.37 -10.42
N MET A 111 12.29 -8.68 -9.85
CA MET A 111 12.45 -9.77 -8.91
C MET A 111 12.61 -9.24 -7.49
N LEU A 112 11.93 -9.87 -6.55
CA LEU A 112 12.21 -9.75 -5.13
C LEU A 112 12.72 -11.11 -4.64
N GLY A 113 14.04 -11.22 -4.43
CA GLY A 113 14.67 -12.50 -4.23
C GLY A 113 14.50 -13.39 -5.48
N ASN A 114 13.88 -14.56 -5.31
CA ASN A 114 13.59 -15.49 -6.41
C ASN A 114 12.16 -15.35 -6.96
N ALA A 115 11.36 -14.42 -6.44
CA ALA A 115 9.99 -14.21 -6.87
C ALA A 115 9.89 -13.13 -7.95
N ASP A 116 9.21 -13.44 -9.05
CA ASP A 116 8.82 -12.46 -10.06
C ASP A 116 7.58 -11.71 -9.57
N ILE A 117 7.74 -10.42 -9.30
CA ILE A 117 6.66 -9.54 -8.82
C ILE A 117 6.19 -8.56 -9.87
N THR A 118 6.60 -8.69 -11.12
CA THR A 118 6.33 -7.72 -12.19
C THR A 118 4.85 -7.38 -12.33
N ASN A 119 3.99 -8.39 -12.23
CA ASN A 119 2.54 -8.20 -12.37
C ASN A 119 1.87 -7.54 -11.17
N LYS A 120 2.54 -7.41 -10.04
CA LYS A 120 2.02 -6.80 -8.79
C LYS A 120 2.84 -5.62 -8.29
N ILE A 121 3.67 -5.02 -9.12
CA ILE A 121 4.51 -3.88 -8.70
C ILE A 121 3.71 -2.69 -8.17
N ALA A 122 2.47 -2.52 -8.62
CA ALA A 122 1.58 -1.47 -8.14
C ALA A 122 1.03 -1.74 -6.73
N ASP A 123 0.98 -3.00 -6.32
CA ASP A 123 0.39 -3.46 -5.05
C ASP A 123 1.43 -3.90 -4.01
N GLU A 124 2.68 -4.06 -4.44
CA GLU A 124 3.79 -4.44 -3.56
C GLU A 124 4.37 -3.20 -2.88
N TYR A 125 4.30 -3.17 -1.55
CA TYR A 125 4.82 -2.06 -0.76
C TYR A 125 6.30 -2.22 -0.43
N LEU A 126 6.95 -1.09 -0.20
CA LEU A 126 8.38 -1.03 0.06
C LEU A 126 8.69 -1.25 1.54
N THR A 127 9.71 -2.04 1.79
CA THR A 127 10.28 -2.25 3.12
C THR A 127 11.70 -1.71 3.18
N ASP A 128 12.15 -1.38 4.39
CA ASP A 128 13.50 -0.87 4.59
C ASP A 128 14.55 -1.91 4.17
N ASP A 129 15.62 -1.44 3.53
CA ASP A 129 16.69 -2.27 2.97
C ASP A 129 16.25 -3.30 1.90
N ALA A 130 15.08 -3.15 1.31
CA ALA A 130 14.64 -4.01 0.22
C ALA A 130 15.54 -3.86 -1.00
N VAL A 131 15.87 -4.99 -1.62
CA VAL A 131 16.66 -5.05 -2.86
C VAL A 131 15.86 -5.75 -3.93
N PHE A 132 15.60 -5.03 -5.01
CA PHE A 132 14.94 -5.56 -6.20
C PHE A 132 15.96 -5.76 -7.31
N THR A 133 15.67 -6.69 -8.19
CA THR A 133 16.47 -6.93 -9.39
C THR A 133 15.59 -6.87 -10.63
N LEU A 134 15.96 -6.04 -11.59
CA LEU A 134 15.32 -5.97 -12.91
C LEU A 134 16.23 -6.72 -13.90
N ARG A 135 15.75 -7.87 -14.37
CA ARG A 135 16.51 -8.75 -15.26
C ARG A 135 15.61 -9.51 -16.22
N GLN A 136 16.20 -10.09 -17.24
CA GLN A 136 15.50 -11.03 -18.10
C GLN A 136 15.42 -12.41 -17.43
N VAL A 137 14.24 -13.02 -17.53
CA VAL A 137 13.98 -14.39 -17.08
C VAL A 137 13.29 -15.16 -18.21
N ALA A 138 13.35 -16.48 -18.15
CA ALA A 138 12.63 -17.33 -19.10
C ALA A 138 11.11 -17.11 -19.03
N LYS A 139 10.44 -17.19 -20.18
CA LYS A 139 8.97 -17.15 -20.26
C LYS A 139 8.35 -18.44 -19.71
#